data_c742d10b88e642e25e5288718b8c88c0
#
_entry.id   c742d10b88e642e25e5288718b8c88c0
#
_cell.length_a   1.000
_cell.length_b   1.000
_cell.length_c   1.000
_cell.angle_alpha   90.00
_cell.angle_beta   90.00
_cell.angle_gamma   90.00
#
_symmetry.space_group_name_H-M   'P 1'
#
loop_
_entity.id
_entity.type
_entity.pdbx_description
1 polymer ?
#
loop_
_entity_poly.entity_id
_entity_poly.type
_entity_poly.pdbx_seq_one_letter_code
_entity_poly.pdbx_strand_id
1 'polypeptide(L)'
;MGFVANGNTTPSQIIIKSDPFYPSVDLDHIREIVRIDGAITNQRLQQTIIEEVIDLNRLLKSLKEKGTVLSDLAETQINDQPSTDFLYLSAITNGVA
;
A
#
# COMPACT_ATOMS: atom_id res chain seq x y z
N MET A 1 -8.03 14.54 -26.89
CA MET A 1 -8.28 14.13 -26.64
C MET A 1 -8.28 13.43 -26.15
N GLY A 2 -8.12 13.10 -26.11
CA GLY A 2 -8.23 12.42 -25.60
C GLY A 2 -8.24 11.74 -25.18
N PHE A 3 -8.29 11.62 -25.22
CA PHE A 3 -8.52 11.02 -24.88
C PHE A 3 -8.58 10.37 -24.52
N VAL A 4 -8.37 10.62 -24.45
CA VAL A 4 -8.61 9.97 -24.17
C VAL A 4 -8.59 9.02 -24.03
N ALA A 5 -8.62 8.95 -24.36
CA ALA A 5 -8.71 8.19 -24.21
C ALA A 5 -8.43 7.43 -23.59
N ASN A 6 -8.23 7.39 -23.49
CA ASN A 6 -7.98 6.89 -22.84
C ASN A 6 -8.16 6.56 -21.70
N GLY A 7 -8.31 7.11 -21.55
CA GLY A 7 -8.59 7.02 -20.15
C GLY A 7 -9.16 5.73 -19.67
N ASN A 8 -9.80 5.09 -20.50
CA ASN A 8 -10.47 3.83 -20.20
C ASN A 8 -9.50 2.73 -19.78
N THR A 9 -8.23 2.89 -20.10
CA THR A 9 -7.22 1.91 -19.74
C THR A 9 -6.34 2.40 -18.61
N THR A 10 -6.62 3.58 -18.10
CA THR A 10 -5.83 4.16 -17.04
C THR A 10 -6.15 3.47 -15.71
N PRO A 11 -5.14 3.05 -14.96
CA PRO A 11 -5.38 2.53 -13.61
C PRO A 11 -6.12 3.54 -12.76
N SER A 12 -6.74 3.08 -11.70
CA SER A 12 -7.51 3.95 -10.81
C SER A 12 -6.63 5.02 -10.16
N GLN A 13 -5.35 4.71 -9.97
CA GLN A 13 -4.37 5.61 -9.34
C GLN A 13 -4.81 6.08 -7.95
N ILE A 14 -5.53 5.23 -7.26
CA ILE A 14 -5.91 5.51 -5.88
C ILE A 14 -4.72 5.15 -4.99
N ILE A 15 -4.15 6.17 -4.36
CA ILE A 15 -3.01 6.00 -3.47
C ILE A 15 -3.49 6.28 -2.06
N ILE A 16 -3.32 5.31 -1.18
CA ILE A 16 -3.73 5.45 0.21
C ILE A 16 -2.52 5.89 1.01
N LYS A 17 -2.62 7.08 1.57
CA LYS A 17 -1.55 7.66 2.38
C LYS A 17 -1.94 7.62 3.84
N SER A 18 -0.96 7.40 4.70
CA SER A 18 -1.18 7.44 6.13
C SER A 18 -0.14 8.36 6.74
N ASP A 19 0.41 7.99 7.89
CA ASP A 19 1.49 8.76 8.51
C ASP A 19 2.69 8.80 7.56
N PRO A 20 3.34 9.97 7.40
CA PRO A 20 4.50 10.07 6.50
C PRO A 20 5.64 9.10 6.84
N PHE A 21 5.66 8.56 8.04
CA PHE A 21 6.66 7.58 8.43
C PHE A 21 6.53 6.29 7.59
N TYR A 22 5.34 5.94 7.18
CA TYR A 22 5.07 4.68 6.49
C TYR A 22 4.89 4.90 4.99
N PRO A 23 5.19 3.87 4.17
CA PRO A 23 5.00 4.01 2.73
C PRO A 23 3.52 4.11 2.37
N SER A 24 3.27 4.72 1.22
CA SER A 24 1.92 4.80 0.66
C SER A 24 1.54 3.44 0.04
N VAL A 25 0.25 3.20 -0.07
CA VAL A 25 -0.25 1.94 -0.61
C VAL A 25 -1.02 2.22 -1.90
N ASP A 26 -0.61 1.58 -2.99
CA ASP A 26 -1.27 1.70 -4.28
C ASP A 26 -2.37 0.64 -4.36
N LEU A 27 -3.61 1.08 -4.48
CA LEU A 27 -4.76 0.17 -4.51
C LEU A 27 -4.66 -0.83 -5.66
N ASP A 28 -4.25 -0.37 -6.83
CA ASP A 28 -4.17 -1.26 -7.99
C ASP A 28 -3.12 -2.34 -7.78
N HIS A 29 -2.03 -2.01 -7.10
CA HIS A 29 -0.99 -2.97 -6.79
C HIS A 29 -1.54 -4.08 -5.89
N ILE A 30 -2.29 -3.71 -4.88
CA ILE A 30 -2.90 -4.68 -3.97
C ILE A 30 -3.86 -5.58 -4.73
N ARG A 31 -4.72 -4.98 -5.57
CA ARG A 31 -5.71 -5.74 -6.34
C ARG A 31 -5.03 -6.75 -7.25
N GLU A 32 -3.92 -6.37 -7.85
CA GLU A 32 -3.20 -7.24 -8.76
C GLU A 32 -2.57 -8.42 -8.05
N ILE A 33 -1.95 -8.17 -6.89
CA ILE A 33 -1.25 -9.22 -6.15
C ILE A 33 -2.24 -10.19 -5.53
N VAL A 34 -3.32 -9.68 -4.94
CA VAL A 34 -4.28 -10.51 -4.24
C VAL A 34 -5.22 -11.21 -5.20
N ARG A 35 -5.28 -10.75 -6.44
CA ARG A 35 -6.16 -11.31 -7.45
C ARG A 35 -7.62 -11.25 -7.01
N ILE A 36 -8.00 -10.10 -6.49
CA ILE A 36 -9.35 -9.89 -6.01
C ILE A 36 -10.32 -9.91 -7.19
N ASP A 37 -11.38 -10.65 -7.01
CA ASP A 37 -12.45 -10.73 -7.98
C ASP A 37 -12.98 -9.33 -8.30
N GLY A 38 -13.35 -9.11 -9.56
CA GLY A 38 -13.89 -7.83 -9.99
C GLY A 38 -15.19 -7.44 -9.32
N ALA A 39 -15.77 -8.36 -8.54
CA ALA A 39 -17.00 -8.05 -7.80
C ALA A 39 -16.77 -7.04 -6.68
N ILE A 40 -15.54 -6.89 -6.23
CA ILE A 40 -15.22 -5.95 -5.14
C ILE A 40 -14.92 -4.58 -5.72
N THR A 41 -15.70 -3.59 -5.31
CA THR A 41 -15.52 -2.23 -5.81
C THR A 41 -14.25 -1.61 -5.24
N ASN A 42 -13.76 -0.57 -5.93
CA ASN A 42 -12.61 0.16 -5.44
C ASN A 42 -12.89 0.78 -4.09
N GLN A 43 -14.11 1.22 -3.85
CA GLN A 43 -14.46 1.82 -2.55
C GLN A 43 -14.33 0.81 -1.41
N ARG A 44 -14.82 -0.40 -1.62
CA ARG A 44 -14.73 -1.43 -0.58
C ARG A 44 -13.30 -1.86 -0.37
N LEU A 45 -12.55 -2.02 -1.45
CA LEU A 45 -11.16 -2.40 -1.34
C LEU A 45 -10.36 -1.32 -0.62
N GLN A 46 -10.62 -0.06 -0.96
CA GLN A 46 -9.94 1.06 -0.31
C GLN A 46 -10.22 1.06 1.18
N GLN A 47 -11.46 0.84 1.57
CA GLN A 47 -11.82 0.80 2.99
C GLN A 47 -11.09 -0.32 3.71
N THR A 48 -11.04 -1.50 3.11
CA THR A 48 -10.35 -2.64 3.70
C THR A 48 -8.86 -2.34 3.87
N ILE A 49 -8.24 -1.74 2.86
CA ILE A 49 -6.83 -1.38 2.93
C ILE A 49 -6.60 -0.37 4.06
N ILE A 50 -7.47 0.63 4.17
CA ILE A 50 -7.33 1.64 5.22
C ILE A 50 -7.40 1.00 6.61
N GLU A 51 -8.30 0.05 6.79
CA GLU A 51 -8.41 -0.64 8.08
C GLU A 51 -7.13 -1.41 8.40
N GLU A 52 -6.56 -2.08 7.40
CA GLU A 52 -5.31 -2.79 7.59
C GLU A 52 -4.16 -1.84 7.90
N VAL A 53 -4.13 -0.69 7.23
CA VAL A 53 -3.11 0.33 7.48
C VAL A 53 -3.20 0.83 8.91
N ILE A 54 -4.40 1.12 9.38
CA ILE A 54 -4.60 1.60 10.75
C ILE A 54 -4.07 0.58 11.76
N ASP A 55 -4.43 -0.67 11.57
CA ASP A 55 -4.02 -1.73 12.49
C ASP A 55 -2.52 -1.93 12.48
N LEU A 56 -1.93 -1.97 11.28
CA LEU A 56 -0.49 -2.19 11.16
C LEU A 56 0.29 -1.01 11.74
N ASN A 57 -0.14 0.22 11.43
CA ASN A 57 0.56 1.39 11.95
C ASN A 57 0.50 1.43 13.48
N ARG A 58 -0.59 0.95 14.05
CA ARG A 58 -0.70 0.87 15.51
C ARG A 58 0.30 -0.12 16.07
N LEU A 59 0.45 -1.27 15.43
CA LEU A 59 1.41 -2.27 15.89
C LEU A 59 2.85 -1.80 15.76
N LEU A 60 3.14 -0.98 14.76
CA LEU A 60 4.50 -0.53 14.48
C LEU A 60 4.81 0.84 15.09
N LYS A 61 3.92 1.32 15.94
CA LYS A 61 4.04 2.68 16.47
C LYS A 61 5.39 2.99 17.09
N SER A 62 5.94 2.02 17.83
CA SER A 62 7.20 2.23 18.53
C SER A 62 8.38 2.45 17.58
N LEU A 63 8.27 2.01 16.34
CA LEU A 63 9.35 2.16 15.37
C LEU A 63 9.55 3.62 14.96
N LYS A 64 8.53 4.45 15.15
CA LYS A 64 8.64 5.85 14.76
C LYS A 64 9.70 6.59 15.56
N GLU A 65 10.09 6.06 16.70
CA GLU A 65 11.13 6.67 17.52
C GLU A 65 12.53 6.30 17.05
N LYS A 66 12.65 5.36 16.12
CA LYS A 66 13.94 4.80 15.73
C LYS A 66 14.47 5.35 14.41
N GLY A 67 13.68 6.13 13.69
CA GLY A 67 14.10 6.69 12.42
C GLY A 67 13.14 7.77 11.98
N THR A 68 13.49 8.45 10.89
CA THR A 68 12.65 9.49 10.33
C THR A 68 11.51 8.91 9.50
N VAL A 69 11.82 7.86 8.75
CA VAL A 69 10.82 7.10 7.98
C VAL A 69 11.14 5.63 8.15
N LEU A 70 10.16 4.79 7.84
CA LEU A 70 10.32 3.35 8.01
C LEU A 70 11.50 2.80 7.23
N SER A 71 11.75 3.32 6.03
CA SER A 71 12.83 2.83 5.19
C SER A 71 14.21 3.04 5.82
N ASP A 72 14.34 3.97 6.77
CA ASP A 72 15.59 4.15 7.49
C ASP A 72 15.98 2.93 8.32
N LEU A 73 15.01 2.09 8.64
CA LEU A 73 15.22 0.92 9.47
C LEU A 73 15.49 -0.33 8.64
N ALA A 74 15.52 -0.20 7.31
CA ALA A 74 15.72 -1.34 6.44
C ALA A 74 17.14 -1.88 6.59
N GLU A 75 17.25 -3.19 6.74
CA GLU A 75 18.56 -3.84 6.84
C GLU A 75 19.17 -4.07 5.46
N THR A 76 18.36 -4.04 4.42
CA THR A 76 18.83 -4.33 3.07
C THR A 76 17.84 -3.79 2.04
N GLN A 77 18.28 -3.81 0.78
CA GLN A 77 17.43 -3.49 -0.35
C GLN A 77 17.17 -4.78 -1.10
N ILE A 78 15.90 -5.02 -1.42
CA ILE A 78 15.50 -6.19 -2.19
C ILE A 78 14.78 -5.68 -3.42
N ASN A 79 15.28 -6.01 -4.59
CA ASN A 79 14.67 -5.58 -5.85
C ASN A 79 14.53 -4.05 -5.88
N ASP A 80 15.59 -3.36 -5.44
CA ASP A 80 15.67 -1.90 -5.41
C ASP A 80 14.64 -1.24 -4.48
N GLN A 81 14.14 -1.99 -3.52
CA GLN A 81 13.18 -1.50 -2.56
C GLN A 81 13.67 -1.80 -1.14
N PRO A 82 13.54 -0.84 -0.20
CA PRO A 82 13.89 -1.11 1.19
C PRO A 82 13.10 -2.30 1.72
N SER A 83 13.77 -3.21 2.40
CA SER A 83 13.13 -4.42 2.90
C SER A 83 11.97 -4.12 3.84
N THR A 84 12.06 -3.05 4.62
CA THR A 84 10.97 -2.65 5.52
C THR A 84 9.72 -2.25 4.75
N ASP A 85 9.89 -1.53 3.65
CA ASP A 85 8.76 -1.11 2.83
C ASP A 85 8.10 -2.31 2.18
N PHE A 86 8.90 -3.23 1.68
CA PHE A 86 8.38 -4.44 1.08
C PHE A 86 7.54 -5.23 2.09
N LEU A 87 8.09 -5.40 3.29
CA LEU A 87 7.38 -6.16 4.34
C LEU A 87 6.12 -5.44 4.80
N TYR A 88 6.15 -4.12 4.86
CA TYR A 88 4.98 -3.35 5.23
C TYR A 88 3.84 -3.59 4.23
N LEU A 89 4.17 -3.45 2.94
CA LEU A 89 3.16 -3.66 1.89
C LEU A 89 2.69 -5.11 1.85
N SER A 90 3.58 -6.04 2.12
CA SER A 90 3.23 -7.45 2.17
C SER A 90 2.24 -7.73 3.31
N ALA A 91 2.44 -7.11 4.46
CA ALA A 91 1.53 -7.28 5.59
C ALA A 91 0.15 -6.73 5.26
N ILE A 92 0.09 -5.57 4.61
CA ILE A 92 -1.19 -5.00 4.17
C ILE A 92 -1.87 -5.95 3.19
N THR A 93 -1.13 -6.44 2.21
CA THR A 93 -1.66 -7.34 1.19
C THR A 93 -2.24 -8.60 1.82
N ASN A 94 -1.51 -9.18 2.78
CA ASN A 94 -1.98 -10.39 3.47
C ASN A 94 -3.23 -10.13 4.28
N GLY A 95 -3.35 -8.96 4.88
CA GLY A 95 -4.53 -8.63 5.66
C GLY A 95 -5.76 -8.44 4.79
N VAL A 96 -5.57 -8.00 3.55
CA VAL A 96 -6.67 -7.81 2.60
C VAL A 96 -7.14 -9.15 2.04
N ALA A 97 -6.21 -10.07 1.82
CA ALA A 97 -6.55 -11.38 1.28
C ALA A 97 -7.39 -12.17 2.29
#